data_d16a51dfec0e83bacba02ebe7b3907db
#
_entry.id   d16a51dfec0e83bacba02ebe7b3907db
#
_cell.length_a   1.000
_cell.length_b   1.000
_cell.length_c   1.000
_cell.angle_alpha   90.00
_cell.angle_beta   90.00
_cell.angle_gamma   90.00
#
_symmetry.space_group_name_H-M   'P 1'
#
loop_
_entity.id
_entity.type
_entity.pdbx_description
1 polymer ?
#
loop_
_entity_poly.entity_id
_entity_poly.type
_entity_poly.pdbx_seq_one_letter_code
_entity_poly.pdbx_strand_id
1 'polypeptide(L)'
;MDIQRFFDHWQLAENPFQAEEARNDAVYARTIGSTVTHPDFQKIFGQPSAPSTSIVFGEKGSGKTAMRLMMERRLEAHNTTHDEDRVWMVRYDDLNPFLDQLSHRHSPGQPDACLDHIRLADHQDAILSLAVTELVDQLLYNVKEPDTRRRRKAVRKLSRELRLDLAVLALLYDNPRHGERETRWQRLKRLLQIGQLV
;
A
#
# COMPACT_ATOMS: atom_id res chain seq x y z
N MET A 1 14.96 -35.19 -17.19
CA MET A 1 14.34 -34.47 -18.30
C MET A 1 15.02 -33.10 -18.36
N ASP A 2 15.57 -32.73 -19.50
CA ASP A 2 16.23 -31.44 -19.65
C ASP A 2 15.14 -30.34 -19.73
N ILE A 3 15.15 -29.42 -18.79
CA ILE A 3 14.13 -28.36 -18.66
C ILE A 3 14.14 -27.44 -19.88
N GLN A 4 15.33 -27.24 -20.50
CA GLN A 4 15.47 -26.44 -21.70
C GLN A 4 14.74 -27.07 -22.90
N ARG A 5 14.89 -28.38 -23.08
CA ARG A 5 14.16 -29.14 -24.14
C ARG A 5 12.65 -29.10 -23.96
N PHE A 6 12.18 -29.03 -22.70
CA PHE A 6 10.75 -28.88 -22.42
C PHE A 6 10.27 -27.48 -22.86
N PHE A 7 11.01 -26.41 -22.55
CA PHE A 7 10.65 -25.07 -22.97
C PHE A 7 10.69 -24.89 -24.49
N ASP A 8 11.73 -25.43 -25.14
CA ASP A 8 11.85 -25.37 -26.59
C ASP A 8 10.69 -26.14 -27.28
N HIS A 9 10.31 -27.29 -26.75
CA HIS A 9 9.20 -28.08 -27.28
C HIS A 9 7.85 -27.35 -27.20
N TRP A 10 7.61 -26.64 -26.07
CA TRP A 10 6.38 -25.89 -25.84
C TRP A 10 6.47 -24.43 -26.28
N GLN A 11 7.56 -24.04 -26.94
CA GLN A 11 7.80 -22.65 -27.38
C GLN A 11 7.67 -21.62 -26.24
N LEU A 12 8.10 -21.98 -25.04
CA LEU A 12 8.11 -21.11 -23.88
C LEU A 12 9.40 -20.32 -23.86
N ALA A 13 9.31 -19.00 -23.96
CA ALA A 13 10.47 -18.10 -23.92
C ALA A 13 11.17 -18.08 -22.57
N GLU A 14 10.47 -18.43 -21.50
CA GLU A 14 10.97 -18.42 -20.13
C GLU A 14 10.15 -19.36 -19.23
N ASN A 15 10.69 -19.68 -18.05
CA ASN A 15 10.02 -20.54 -17.08
C ASN A 15 8.84 -19.81 -16.41
N PRO A 16 7.58 -20.17 -16.67
CA PRO A 16 6.41 -19.54 -16.06
C PRO A 16 6.21 -19.92 -14.58
N PHE A 17 7.02 -20.86 -14.05
CA PHE A 17 6.96 -21.36 -12.68
C PHE A 17 8.22 -21.01 -11.87
N GLN A 18 8.95 -19.98 -12.27
CA GLN A 18 10.21 -19.62 -11.62
C GLN A 18 10.02 -19.03 -10.23
N ALA A 19 8.91 -18.35 -9.99
CA ALA A 19 8.60 -17.72 -8.72
C ALA A 19 7.41 -18.41 -8.03
N GLU A 20 7.54 -18.63 -6.72
CA GLU A 20 6.45 -19.19 -5.90
C GLU A 20 5.33 -18.16 -5.64
N GLU A 21 5.70 -16.88 -5.61
CA GLU A 21 4.76 -15.79 -5.33
C GLU A 21 4.59 -14.88 -6.53
N ALA A 22 3.33 -14.53 -6.84
CA ALA A 22 2.98 -13.65 -7.94
C ALA A 22 3.67 -12.27 -7.88
N ARG A 23 4.00 -11.77 -6.67
CA ARG A 23 4.69 -10.48 -6.52
C ARG A 23 6.13 -10.51 -7.05
N ASN A 24 6.76 -11.68 -7.03
CA ASN A 24 8.15 -11.90 -7.45
C ASN A 24 8.23 -12.48 -8.87
N ASP A 25 7.08 -12.74 -9.49
CA ASP A 25 6.97 -13.36 -10.80
C ASP A 25 7.04 -12.33 -11.92
N ALA A 26 8.18 -12.30 -12.62
CA ALA A 26 8.41 -11.37 -13.73
C ALA A 26 7.49 -11.66 -14.93
N VAL A 27 7.12 -12.93 -15.15
CA VAL A 27 6.18 -13.33 -16.23
C VAL A 27 4.80 -12.79 -15.89
N TYR A 28 4.34 -13.03 -14.67
CA TYR A 28 3.06 -12.52 -14.20
C TYR A 28 3.03 -10.98 -14.24
N ALA A 29 4.08 -10.29 -13.79
CA ALA A 29 4.17 -8.84 -13.82
C ALA A 29 4.00 -8.23 -15.21
N ARG A 30 4.45 -8.92 -16.27
CA ARG A 30 4.29 -8.47 -17.66
C ARG A 30 2.92 -8.81 -18.24
N THR A 31 2.36 -9.94 -17.83
CA THR A 31 1.07 -10.43 -18.37
C THR A 31 -0.12 -9.96 -17.56
N ILE A 32 0.09 -9.44 -16.35
CA ILE A 32 -0.97 -8.90 -15.51
C ILE A 32 -1.69 -7.76 -16.24
N GLY A 33 -2.99 -7.92 -16.46
CA GLY A 33 -3.78 -6.98 -17.26
C GLY A 33 -4.00 -7.42 -18.72
N SER A 34 -3.34 -8.49 -19.19
CA SER A 34 -3.76 -9.19 -20.39
C SER A 34 -5.05 -9.96 -20.13
N THR A 35 -5.74 -10.31 -21.18
CA THR A 35 -7.14 -10.71 -21.29
C THR A 35 -7.68 -11.83 -20.39
N VAL A 36 -6.84 -12.60 -19.71
CA VAL A 36 -7.29 -13.70 -18.87
C VAL A 36 -7.44 -13.24 -17.43
N THR A 37 -8.65 -12.92 -17.04
CA THR A 37 -8.98 -12.61 -15.65
C THR A 37 -9.74 -13.77 -15.03
N HIS A 38 -9.57 -13.97 -13.71
CA HIS A 38 -10.39 -14.93 -12.97
C HIS A 38 -11.89 -14.59 -13.20
N PRO A 39 -12.76 -15.59 -13.42
CA PRO A 39 -14.19 -15.35 -13.69
C PRO A 39 -14.87 -14.44 -12.66
N ASP A 40 -14.52 -14.58 -11.39
CA ASP A 40 -15.09 -13.77 -10.30
C ASP A 40 -14.38 -12.42 -10.08
N PHE A 41 -13.36 -12.09 -10.88
CA PHE A 41 -12.57 -10.87 -10.68
C PHE A 41 -13.46 -9.61 -10.65
N GLN A 42 -14.37 -9.48 -11.61
CA GLN A 42 -15.25 -8.31 -11.68
C GLN A 42 -16.16 -8.18 -10.46
N LYS A 43 -16.60 -9.32 -9.93
CA LYS A 43 -17.44 -9.39 -8.73
C LYS A 43 -16.70 -8.94 -7.47
N ILE A 44 -15.41 -9.33 -7.38
CA ILE A 44 -14.52 -8.97 -6.25
C ILE A 44 -14.07 -7.52 -6.36
N PHE A 45 -13.72 -7.08 -7.57
CA PHE A 45 -13.23 -5.74 -7.84
C PHE A 45 -14.31 -4.67 -7.63
N GLY A 46 -15.55 -4.99 -8.01
CA GLY A 46 -16.69 -4.06 -7.92
C GLY A 46 -16.50 -2.81 -8.81
N GLN A 47 -16.94 -1.68 -8.29
CA GLN A 47 -16.83 -0.39 -8.97
C GLN A 47 -15.97 0.57 -8.14
N PRO A 48 -14.91 1.17 -8.70
CA PRO A 48 -14.05 2.10 -7.96
C PRO A 48 -14.79 3.30 -7.37
N SER A 49 -15.83 3.79 -8.05
CA SER A 49 -16.67 4.90 -7.59
C SER A 49 -17.73 4.52 -6.54
N ALA A 50 -17.95 3.23 -6.31
CA ALA A 50 -18.93 2.73 -5.35
C ALA A 50 -18.27 1.69 -4.42
N PRO A 51 -17.73 2.13 -3.27
CA PRO A 51 -17.02 1.24 -2.35
C PRO A 51 -17.87 0.05 -1.93
N SER A 52 -17.30 -1.14 -2.00
CA SER A 52 -17.94 -2.39 -1.57
C SER A 52 -16.95 -3.22 -0.76
N THR A 53 -17.48 -4.09 0.13
CA THR A 53 -16.68 -5.04 0.89
C THR A 53 -16.72 -6.40 0.23
N SER A 54 -15.56 -6.99 -0.03
CA SER A 54 -15.42 -8.34 -0.55
C SER A 54 -14.50 -9.16 0.33
N ILE A 55 -14.88 -10.41 0.59
CA ILE A 55 -14.04 -11.37 1.29
C ILE A 55 -13.74 -12.53 0.34
N VAL A 56 -12.46 -12.79 0.12
CA VAL A 56 -12.00 -13.84 -0.80
C VAL A 56 -11.31 -14.95 0.00
N PHE A 57 -11.91 -16.11 0.02
CA PHE A 57 -11.36 -17.31 0.62
C PHE A 57 -10.67 -18.18 -0.44
N GLY A 58 -9.62 -18.86 -0.02
CA GLY A 58 -8.91 -19.82 -0.88
C GLY A 58 -7.69 -20.40 -0.18
N GLU A 59 -7.30 -21.58 -0.58
CA GLU A 59 -6.11 -22.27 -0.08
C GLU A 59 -4.82 -21.53 -0.47
N LYS A 60 -3.69 -21.95 0.13
CA LYS A 60 -2.36 -21.48 -0.30
C LYS A 60 -2.17 -21.84 -1.78
N GLY A 61 -1.73 -20.88 -2.59
CA GLY A 61 -1.54 -21.09 -4.04
C GLY A 61 -2.78 -20.80 -4.90
N SER A 62 -3.96 -20.51 -4.34
CA SER A 62 -5.19 -20.23 -5.11
C SER A 62 -5.21 -18.88 -5.86
N GLY A 63 -4.09 -18.15 -5.90
CA GLY A 63 -3.98 -16.91 -6.67
C GLY A 63 -4.48 -15.64 -5.98
N LYS A 64 -4.76 -15.64 -4.66
CA LYS A 64 -5.22 -14.43 -3.93
C LYS A 64 -4.27 -13.24 -4.10
N THR A 65 -2.97 -13.47 -4.01
CA THR A 65 -1.95 -12.42 -4.23
C THR A 65 -1.98 -11.91 -5.67
N ALA A 66 -2.12 -12.80 -6.64
CA ALA A 66 -2.24 -12.44 -8.05
C ALA A 66 -3.47 -11.57 -8.30
N MET A 67 -4.61 -11.95 -7.72
CA MET A 67 -5.85 -11.16 -7.79
C MET A 67 -5.69 -9.77 -7.19
N ARG A 68 -5.05 -9.65 -6.04
CA ARG A 68 -4.76 -8.35 -5.40
C ARG A 68 -3.90 -7.46 -6.30
N LEU A 69 -2.83 -8.00 -6.87
CA LEU A 69 -1.96 -7.26 -7.80
C LEU A 69 -2.72 -6.81 -9.05
N MET A 70 -3.65 -7.62 -9.53
CA MET A 70 -4.53 -7.26 -10.66
C MET A 70 -5.46 -6.10 -10.27
N MET A 71 -6.03 -6.12 -9.06
CA MET A 71 -6.84 -5.00 -8.55
C MET A 71 -6.02 -3.71 -8.48
N GLU A 72 -4.78 -3.76 -7.97
CA GLU A 72 -3.86 -2.62 -7.94
C GLU A 72 -3.68 -2.00 -9.33
N ARG A 73 -3.35 -2.83 -10.32
CA ARG A 73 -3.21 -2.38 -11.72
C ARG A 73 -4.46 -1.76 -12.30
N ARG A 74 -5.61 -2.34 -12.00
CA ARG A 74 -6.90 -1.80 -12.45
C ARG A 74 -7.22 -0.46 -11.81
N LEU A 75 -6.93 -0.29 -10.51
CA LEU A 75 -7.10 0.99 -9.81
C LEU A 75 -6.10 2.05 -10.29
N GLU A 76 -4.85 1.67 -10.57
CA GLU A 76 -3.89 2.56 -11.19
C GLU A 76 -4.37 3.05 -12.57
N ALA A 77 -4.88 2.14 -13.40
CA ALA A 77 -5.44 2.48 -14.72
C ALA A 77 -6.68 3.38 -14.58
N HIS A 78 -7.56 3.10 -13.61
CA HIS A 78 -8.69 3.98 -13.29
C HIS A 78 -8.23 5.39 -12.92
N ASN A 79 -7.24 5.50 -12.06
CA ASN A 79 -6.69 6.78 -11.60
C ASN A 79 -6.01 7.60 -12.70
N THR A 80 -5.60 6.98 -13.84
CA THR A 80 -5.05 7.72 -14.98
C THR A 80 -6.12 8.38 -15.84
N THR A 81 -7.36 7.91 -15.76
CA THR A 81 -8.48 8.37 -16.58
C THR A 81 -9.55 9.15 -15.79
N HIS A 82 -9.52 9.08 -14.45
CA HIS A 82 -10.52 9.69 -13.57
C HIS A 82 -9.85 10.54 -12.50
N ASP A 83 -9.57 11.80 -12.82
CA ASP A 83 -8.85 12.70 -11.90
C ASP A 83 -9.68 13.09 -10.66
N GLU A 84 -11.01 13.17 -10.78
CA GLU A 84 -11.91 13.56 -9.69
C GLU A 84 -12.29 12.40 -8.76
N ASP A 85 -12.35 11.17 -9.31
CA ASP A 85 -12.74 9.95 -8.58
C ASP A 85 -11.55 9.01 -8.36
N ARG A 86 -10.42 9.54 -7.98
CA ARG A 86 -9.22 8.73 -7.75
C ARG A 86 -9.36 7.88 -6.51
N VAL A 87 -8.94 6.64 -6.63
CA VAL A 87 -8.89 5.67 -5.53
C VAL A 87 -7.47 5.59 -4.97
N TRP A 88 -7.36 5.67 -3.68
CA TRP A 88 -6.11 5.45 -2.98
C TRP A 88 -6.10 4.08 -2.31
N MET A 89 -5.09 3.27 -2.62
CA MET A 89 -4.96 1.92 -2.09
C MET A 89 -4.01 1.88 -0.92
N VAL A 90 -4.48 1.43 0.22
CA VAL A 90 -3.68 1.14 1.41
C VAL A 90 -3.48 -0.37 1.51
N ARG A 91 -2.23 -0.82 1.47
CA ARG A 91 -1.88 -2.25 1.56
C ARG A 91 -1.63 -2.63 3.01
N TYR A 92 -2.46 -3.50 3.53
CA TYR A 92 -2.31 -4.07 4.86
C TYR A 92 -2.05 -5.57 4.75
N ASP A 93 -0.89 -5.95 4.21
CA ASP A 93 -0.51 -7.34 3.90
C ASP A 93 0.73 -7.84 4.66
N ASP A 94 1.49 -6.94 5.28
CA ASP A 94 2.60 -7.26 6.17
C ASP A 94 2.26 -6.81 7.60
N LEU A 95 1.93 -7.79 8.45
CA LEU A 95 1.55 -7.54 9.85
C LEU A 95 2.76 -7.51 10.78
N ASN A 96 3.92 -8.02 10.37
CA ASN A 96 5.07 -8.19 11.25
C ASN A 96 5.49 -6.90 11.97
N PRO A 97 5.61 -5.73 11.32
CA PRO A 97 6.00 -4.51 12.02
C PRO A 97 5.03 -4.10 13.14
N PHE A 98 3.74 -4.42 12.98
CA PHE A 98 2.71 -4.11 13.97
C PHE A 98 2.69 -5.13 15.09
N LEU A 99 2.88 -6.39 14.78
CA LEU A 99 3.02 -7.46 15.77
C LEU A 99 4.25 -7.26 16.65
N ASP A 100 5.37 -6.85 16.06
CA ASP A 100 6.58 -6.52 16.81
C ASP A 100 6.33 -5.37 17.79
N GLN A 101 5.68 -4.30 17.35
CA GLN A 101 5.31 -3.18 18.23
C GLN A 101 4.35 -3.61 19.34
N LEU A 102 3.36 -4.43 19.02
CA LEU A 102 2.38 -4.95 19.98
C LEU A 102 3.07 -5.85 21.01
N SER A 103 3.95 -6.75 20.58
CA SER A 103 4.76 -7.60 21.43
C SER A 103 5.63 -6.79 22.40
N HIS A 104 6.29 -5.75 21.92
CA HIS A 104 7.08 -4.86 22.77
C HIS A 104 6.24 -4.15 23.84
N ARG A 105 4.98 -3.83 23.54
CA ARG A 105 4.08 -3.14 24.49
C ARG A 105 3.50 -4.08 25.54
N HIS A 106 3.05 -5.27 25.14
CA HIS A 106 2.25 -6.14 25.98
C HIS A 106 2.98 -7.35 26.55
N SER A 107 3.95 -7.89 25.80
CA SER A 107 4.60 -9.15 26.16
C SER A 107 6.07 -9.17 25.72
N PRO A 108 6.93 -8.31 26.30
CA PRO A 108 8.35 -8.30 25.95
C PRO A 108 8.98 -9.69 26.13
N GLY A 109 9.54 -10.25 25.06
CA GLY A 109 10.17 -11.57 25.08
C GLY A 109 9.23 -12.78 24.88
N GLN A 110 7.94 -12.55 24.70
CA GLN A 110 6.95 -13.60 24.41
C GLN A 110 6.05 -13.18 23.23
N PRO A 111 6.54 -13.26 21.97
CA PRO A 111 5.83 -12.74 20.82
C PRO A 111 4.45 -13.39 20.59
N ASP A 112 4.30 -14.68 20.90
CA ASP A 112 3.03 -15.38 20.70
C ASP A 112 1.94 -14.90 21.67
N ALA A 113 2.33 -14.49 22.89
CA ALA A 113 1.37 -14.01 23.89
C ALA A 113 0.74 -12.67 23.53
N CYS A 114 1.34 -11.90 22.61
CA CYS A 114 0.75 -10.64 22.15
C CYS A 114 -0.51 -10.85 21.30
N LEU A 115 -0.68 -12.02 20.67
CA LEU A 115 -1.82 -12.32 19.81
C LEU A 115 -3.15 -12.33 20.58
N ASP A 116 -3.13 -12.72 21.85
CA ASP A 116 -4.30 -12.72 22.71
C ASP A 116 -4.79 -11.31 23.07
N HIS A 117 -3.95 -10.31 22.85
CA HIS A 117 -4.23 -8.91 23.16
C HIS A 117 -4.61 -8.06 21.94
N ILE A 118 -4.59 -8.62 20.72
CA ILE A 118 -4.95 -7.90 19.50
C ILE A 118 -6.43 -7.52 19.52
N ARG A 119 -6.70 -6.25 19.27
CA ARG A 119 -8.05 -5.69 19.19
C ARG A 119 -8.28 -5.09 17.80
N LEU A 120 -9.53 -4.90 17.46
CA LEU A 120 -9.92 -4.22 16.23
C LEU A 120 -9.24 -2.82 16.10
N ALA A 121 -9.11 -2.10 17.20
CA ALA A 121 -8.44 -0.79 17.23
C ALA A 121 -6.97 -0.88 16.78
N ASP A 122 -6.24 -1.95 17.13
CA ASP A 122 -4.85 -2.13 16.73
C ASP A 122 -4.72 -2.30 15.19
N HIS A 123 -5.67 -3.00 14.58
CA HIS A 123 -5.73 -3.09 13.11
C HIS A 123 -6.09 -1.75 12.47
N GLN A 124 -7.00 -0.98 13.05
CA GLN A 124 -7.37 0.35 12.57
C GLN A 124 -6.17 1.30 12.65
N ASP A 125 -5.46 1.33 13.77
CA ASP A 125 -4.25 2.13 13.95
C ASP A 125 -3.15 1.73 12.97
N ALA A 126 -2.99 0.43 12.71
CA ALA A 126 -2.04 -0.08 11.74
C ALA A 126 -2.36 0.40 10.31
N ILE A 127 -3.63 0.30 9.89
CA ILE A 127 -4.08 0.77 8.57
C ILE A 127 -3.91 2.29 8.45
N LEU A 128 -4.27 3.05 9.49
CA LEU A 128 -4.09 4.50 9.52
C LEU A 128 -2.60 4.88 9.46
N SER A 129 -1.75 4.16 10.18
CA SER A 129 -0.30 4.39 10.14
C SER A 129 0.27 4.15 8.74
N LEU A 130 -0.13 3.08 8.06
CA LEU A 130 0.28 2.82 6.68
C LEU A 130 -0.19 3.94 5.73
N ALA A 131 -1.46 4.29 5.81
CA ALA A 131 -2.05 5.33 4.98
C ALA A 131 -1.36 6.68 5.19
N VAL A 132 -1.23 7.12 6.43
CA VAL A 132 -0.64 8.43 6.74
C VAL A 132 0.85 8.47 6.39
N THR A 133 1.60 7.39 6.65
CA THR A 133 3.02 7.32 6.28
C THR A 133 3.20 7.44 4.76
N GLU A 134 2.39 6.73 3.99
CA GLU A 134 2.41 6.84 2.52
C GLU A 134 2.00 8.25 2.04
N LEU A 135 0.99 8.85 2.66
CA LEU A 135 0.58 10.23 2.35
C LEU A 135 1.72 11.22 2.60
N VAL A 136 2.38 11.12 3.75
CA VAL A 136 3.52 11.97 4.09
C VAL A 136 4.69 11.73 3.13
N ASP A 137 4.93 10.49 2.71
CA ASP A 137 5.92 10.17 1.67
C ASP A 137 5.60 10.86 0.35
N GLN A 138 4.35 10.79 -0.09
CA GLN A 138 3.91 11.47 -1.31
C GLN A 138 4.07 13.00 -1.19
N LEU A 139 3.75 13.58 -0.04
CA LEU A 139 3.90 15.01 0.19
C LEU A 139 5.37 15.46 0.22
N LEU A 140 6.26 14.68 0.81
CA LEU A 140 7.66 15.05 0.99
C LEU A 140 8.58 14.62 -0.16
N TYR A 141 8.33 13.43 -0.74
CA TYR A 141 9.29 12.73 -1.61
C TYR A 141 8.68 12.28 -2.95
N ASN A 142 7.52 12.81 -3.34
CA ASN A 142 6.83 12.34 -4.55
C ASN A 142 7.78 12.32 -5.76
N VAL A 143 8.11 11.13 -6.22
CA VAL A 143 9.01 10.88 -7.37
C VAL A 143 8.36 11.31 -8.68
N LYS A 144 7.03 11.21 -8.79
CA LYS A 144 6.25 11.60 -10.00
C LYS A 144 6.14 13.12 -10.16
N GLU A 145 6.27 13.87 -9.06
CA GLU A 145 6.24 15.34 -9.07
C GLU A 145 7.43 15.87 -8.25
N PRO A 146 8.66 15.84 -8.82
CA PRO A 146 9.87 16.26 -8.12
C PRO A 146 9.91 17.77 -7.86
N ASP A 147 9.05 18.57 -8.54
CA ASP A 147 9.02 20.01 -8.35
C ASP A 147 8.39 20.40 -6.99
N THR A 148 9.27 20.67 -6.06
CA THR A 148 8.91 21.16 -4.72
C THR A 148 8.05 22.44 -4.77
N ARG A 149 8.16 23.26 -5.81
CA ARG A 149 7.37 24.49 -5.95
C ARG A 149 5.90 24.17 -6.26
N ARG A 150 5.65 23.20 -7.15
CA ARG A 150 4.29 22.76 -7.46
C ARG A 150 3.62 22.12 -6.24
N ARG A 151 4.32 21.28 -5.50
CA ARG A 151 3.81 20.70 -4.24
C ARG A 151 3.46 21.79 -3.23
N ARG A 152 4.35 22.76 -3.00
CA ARG A 152 4.07 23.90 -2.12
C ARG A 152 2.87 24.71 -2.59
N LYS A 153 2.71 24.92 -3.90
CA LYS A 153 1.56 25.61 -4.47
C LYS A 153 0.25 24.84 -4.25
N ALA A 154 0.27 23.51 -4.39
CA ALA A 154 -0.88 22.66 -4.12
C ALA A 154 -1.28 22.71 -2.63
N VAL A 155 -0.32 22.57 -1.72
CA VAL A 155 -0.55 22.66 -0.26
C VAL A 155 -1.09 24.05 0.15
N ARG A 156 -0.63 25.11 -0.48
CA ARG A 156 -1.15 26.48 -0.20
C ARG A 156 -2.62 26.68 -0.58
N LYS A 157 -3.15 25.86 -1.50
CA LYS A 157 -4.57 25.88 -1.84
C LYS A 157 -5.46 25.22 -0.80
N LEU A 158 -4.88 24.41 0.08
CA LEU A 158 -5.61 23.79 1.18
C LEU A 158 -5.96 24.84 2.24
N SER A 159 -7.13 24.70 2.85
CA SER A 159 -7.52 25.54 4.00
C SER A 159 -6.52 25.39 5.14
N ARG A 160 -6.46 26.37 6.04
CA ARG A 160 -5.61 26.27 7.23
C ARG A 160 -6.02 25.08 8.09
N GLU A 161 -7.30 24.84 8.22
CA GLU A 161 -7.88 23.73 8.98
C GLU A 161 -7.38 22.39 8.43
N LEU A 162 -7.55 22.14 7.14
CA LEU A 162 -7.09 20.89 6.52
C LEU A 162 -5.57 20.68 6.67
N ARG A 163 -4.77 21.74 6.63
CA ARG A 163 -3.33 21.64 6.87
C ARG A 163 -3.00 21.26 8.32
N LEU A 164 -3.79 21.75 9.28
CA LEU A 164 -3.67 21.36 10.68
C LEU A 164 -4.08 19.90 10.89
N ASP A 165 -5.19 19.47 10.29
CA ASP A 165 -5.66 18.10 10.37
C ASP A 165 -4.60 17.13 9.81
N LEU A 166 -4.01 17.44 8.66
CA LEU A 166 -2.91 16.66 8.10
C LEU A 166 -1.70 16.61 9.04
N ALA A 167 -1.40 17.70 9.72
CA ALA A 167 -0.31 17.70 10.70
C ALA A 167 -0.60 16.85 11.92
N VAL A 168 -1.84 16.91 12.44
CA VAL A 168 -2.27 16.07 13.56
C VAL A 168 -2.23 14.60 13.18
N LEU A 169 -2.77 14.24 12.00
CA LEU A 169 -2.70 12.86 11.49
C LEU A 169 -1.24 12.38 11.36
N ALA A 170 -0.36 13.21 10.82
CA ALA A 170 1.05 12.85 10.69
C ALA A 170 1.73 12.72 12.07
N LEU A 171 1.40 13.58 13.03
CA LEU A 171 1.96 13.48 14.38
C LEU A 171 1.58 12.17 15.07
N LEU A 172 0.34 11.71 14.87
CA LEU A 172 -0.20 10.51 15.49
C LEU A 172 0.23 9.22 14.78
N TYR A 173 0.20 9.21 13.44
CA TYR A 173 0.25 8.00 12.64
C TYR A 173 1.45 7.90 11.70
N ASP A 174 2.22 8.99 11.42
CA ASP A 174 3.41 8.86 10.57
C ASP A 174 4.49 8.04 11.27
N ASN A 175 4.73 6.84 10.76
CA ASN A 175 5.67 5.88 11.34
C ASN A 175 6.68 5.41 10.28
N PRO A 176 7.66 6.25 9.91
CA PRO A 176 8.69 5.87 8.95
C PRO A 176 9.52 4.69 9.47
N ARG A 177 9.83 3.76 8.60
CA ARG A 177 10.58 2.53 8.93
C ARG A 177 12.00 2.77 9.43
N HIS A 178 12.59 3.94 9.20
CA HIS A 178 13.96 4.28 9.58
C HIS A 178 14.03 5.68 10.19
N GLY A 179 14.49 5.76 11.39
CA GLY A 179 15.06 6.80 12.27
C GLY A 179 14.90 8.32 12.01
N GLU A 180 14.22 8.75 10.95
CA GLU A 180 14.15 10.15 10.52
C GLU A 180 12.89 10.89 10.97
N ARG A 181 12.16 10.39 11.97
CA ARG A 181 10.84 10.95 12.35
C ARG A 181 10.89 12.46 12.60
N GLU A 182 11.89 12.93 13.36
CA GLU A 182 12.02 14.37 13.67
C GLU A 182 12.34 15.20 12.41
N THR A 183 13.30 14.79 11.61
CA THR A 183 13.65 15.47 10.35
C THR A 183 12.47 15.51 9.40
N ARG A 184 11.72 14.42 9.29
CA ARG A 184 10.55 14.26 8.47
C ARG A 184 9.42 15.20 8.94
N TRP A 185 9.17 15.25 10.24
CA TRP A 185 8.21 16.16 10.86
C TRP A 185 8.56 17.62 10.60
N GLN A 186 9.82 18.02 10.74
CA GLN A 186 10.25 19.39 10.47
C GLN A 186 10.07 19.78 8.99
N ARG A 187 10.32 18.85 8.07
CA ARG A 187 10.06 19.06 6.64
C ARG A 187 8.56 19.23 6.37
N LEU A 188 7.73 18.39 6.97
CA LEU A 188 6.27 18.45 6.81
C LEU A 188 5.71 19.77 7.36
N LYS A 189 6.10 20.19 8.56
CA LYS A 189 5.70 21.48 9.14
C LYS A 189 6.01 22.65 8.20
N ARG A 190 7.21 22.67 7.62
CA ARG A 190 7.59 23.72 6.66
C ARG A 190 6.76 23.67 5.38
N LEU A 191 6.44 22.48 4.88
CA LEU A 191 5.60 22.30 3.69
C LEU A 191 4.18 22.79 3.96
N LEU A 192 3.58 22.39 5.08
CA LEU A 192 2.23 22.76 5.50
C LEU A 192 2.12 24.21 5.98
N GLN A 193 3.26 24.90 6.16
CA GLN A 193 3.33 26.30 6.66
C GLN A 193 2.64 26.45 8.02
N ILE A 194 2.81 25.47 8.87
CA ILE A 194 2.32 25.50 10.24
C ILE A 194 3.46 26.04 11.10
N GLY A 195 3.27 27.22 11.68
CA GLY A 195 4.16 27.79 12.70
C GLY A 195 4.25 26.88 13.92
N GLN A 196 4.98 27.27 14.94
CA GLN A 196 5.03 26.48 16.17
C GLN A 196 3.61 26.15 16.63
N LEU A 197 3.26 24.87 16.55
CA LEU A 197 2.20 24.32 17.38
C LEU A 197 2.79 24.36 18.79
N VAL A 198 2.39 25.35 19.55
CA VAL A 198 2.74 25.49 20.97
C VAL A 198 2.17 24.29 21.72
#